data_222f013c3d5115f1587b259b3c6f8c00
#
_entry.id   222f013c3d5115f1587b259b3c6f8c00
#
_cell.length_a   1.000
_cell.length_b   1.000
_cell.length_c   1.000
_cell.angle_alpha   90.00
_cell.angle_beta   90.00
_cell.angle_gamma   90.00
#
_symmetry.space_group_name_H-M   'P 1'
#
loop_
_entity.id
_entity.type
_entity.pdbx_description
1 polymer ?
#
loop_
_entity_poly.entity_id
_entity_poly.type
_entity_poly.pdbx_seq_one_letter_code
_entity_poly.pdbx_strand_id
1 'polypeptide(L)'
;MKIYIFLGAFSTFFSCVLGYGYKMHGHLGKLTDSYLSKHELNIKNKIDILFDGKTIESVSSWADKIKRKPKYAWTKDLHFIDILECHRERYTKDVIDKYCENHCIVSALLDFTNSIKYNFKYDYIFDDGSTLSNVELLKFLVHFIQDFSQPMHLLGYDRGGNSYKVNILFDGKNRTSNLHYIWDSMLPEYFVNNYTYTLPNKIYDKPTDYYELLEDVLNDNIQISCRIYPDSHYIIFNDYFNEEHFIKLFDNYMKLVIGTLKYIFE
;
A
#
# COMPACT_ATOMS: atom_id res chain seq x y z
N MET A 1 -33.48 39.35 -29.02
CA MET A 1 -32.25 38.53 -29.17
C MET A 1 -31.87 38.03 -27.78
N LYS A 2 -32.21 36.80 -27.47
CA LYS A 2 -31.91 36.19 -26.15
C LYS A 2 -30.59 35.43 -26.26
N ILE A 3 -29.60 35.87 -25.49
CA ILE A 3 -28.28 35.25 -25.41
C ILE A 3 -28.40 34.13 -24.35
N TYR A 4 -28.31 32.88 -24.77
CA TYR A 4 -28.17 31.73 -23.84
C TYR A 4 -26.68 31.56 -23.55
N ILE A 5 -26.29 31.88 -22.32
CA ILE A 5 -24.95 31.55 -21.80
C ILE A 5 -24.99 30.09 -21.37
N PHE A 6 -24.31 29.22 -22.13
CA PHE A 6 -24.04 27.84 -21.73
C PHE A 6 -22.92 27.87 -20.69
N LEU A 7 -23.27 27.76 -19.43
CA LEU A 7 -22.33 27.44 -18.37
C LEU A 7 -21.96 25.93 -18.49
N GLY A 8 -20.89 25.67 -19.21
CA GLY A 8 -20.27 24.34 -19.21
C GLY A 8 -19.70 24.07 -17.82
N ALA A 9 -20.34 23.17 -17.08
CA ALA A 9 -19.77 22.63 -15.87
C ALA A 9 -18.53 21.80 -16.23
N PHE A 10 -17.34 22.40 -16.08
CA PHE A 10 -16.09 21.66 -16.07
C PHE A 10 -16.08 20.79 -14.81
N SER A 11 -16.57 19.56 -14.93
CA SER A 11 -16.31 18.52 -13.94
C SER A 11 -14.82 18.18 -14.01
N THR A 12 -14.03 18.85 -13.20
CA THR A 12 -12.66 18.41 -12.90
C THR A 12 -12.78 17.13 -12.10
N PHE A 13 -12.71 16.00 -12.78
CA PHE A 13 -12.42 14.72 -12.14
C PHE A 13 -11.01 14.83 -11.55
N PHE A 14 -10.94 15.25 -10.31
CA PHE A 14 -9.78 14.99 -9.46
C PHE A 14 -9.71 13.47 -9.28
N SER A 15 -8.93 12.80 -10.12
CA SER A 15 -8.49 11.42 -9.86
C SER A 15 -7.65 11.49 -8.59
N CYS A 16 -8.28 11.19 -7.47
CA CYS A 16 -7.59 11.08 -6.20
C CYS A 16 -6.73 9.81 -6.28
N VAL A 17 -5.42 9.96 -6.19
CA VAL A 17 -4.48 8.85 -6.01
C VAL A 17 -4.85 8.19 -4.68
N LEU A 18 -5.51 7.07 -4.77
CA LEU A 18 -5.76 6.14 -3.67
C LEU A 18 -4.77 5.01 -3.89
N GLY A 19 -4.05 4.59 -2.88
CA GLY A 19 -3.35 3.32 -2.82
C GLY A 19 -4.27 2.17 -3.23
N TYR A 20 -3.95 0.92 -2.99
CA TYR A 20 -4.91 -0.16 -3.27
C TYR A 20 -6.34 0.33 -3.06
N GLY A 21 -7.23 0.17 -4.06
CA GLY A 21 -8.58 0.67 -3.96
C GLY A 21 -9.24 0.24 -2.65
N TYR A 22 -10.17 1.01 -2.14
CA TYR A 22 -10.82 0.81 -0.83
C TYR A 22 -11.16 -0.65 -0.51
N LYS A 23 -11.64 -1.40 -1.52
CA LYS A 23 -12.00 -2.82 -1.36
C LYS A 23 -10.78 -3.70 -1.12
N MET A 24 -9.67 -3.38 -1.79
CA MET A 24 -8.47 -4.19 -1.69
C MET A 24 -7.76 -4.01 -0.35
N HIS A 25 -7.70 -2.79 0.16
CA HIS A 25 -7.25 -2.54 1.53
C HIS A 25 -8.06 -3.33 2.55
N GLY A 26 -9.40 -3.32 2.44
CA GLY A 26 -10.27 -4.13 3.29
C GLY A 26 -9.98 -5.62 3.17
N HIS A 27 -9.82 -6.13 1.94
CA HIS A 27 -9.52 -7.54 1.70
C HIS A 27 -8.20 -7.98 2.36
N LEU A 28 -7.12 -7.22 2.19
CA LEU A 28 -5.83 -7.50 2.83
C LEU A 28 -5.92 -7.42 4.37
N GLY A 29 -6.66 -6.44 4.90
CA GLY A 29 -6.94 -6.36 6.33
C GLY A 29 -7.68 -7.58 6.87
N LYS A 30 -8.66 -8.09 6.12
CA LYS A 30 -9.38 -9.33 6.46
C LYS A 30 -8.48 -10.56 6.45
N LEU A 31 -7.56 -10.67 5.49
CA LEU A 31 -6.57 -11.75 5.47
C LEU A 31 -5.70 -11.71 6.72
N THR A 32 -5.24 -10.52 7.13
CA THR A 32 -4.46 -10.33 8.35
C THR A 32 -5.27 -10.72 9.59
N ASP A 33 -6.51 -10.24 9.75
CA ASP A 33 -7.38 -10.63 10.86
C ASP A 33 -7.57 -12.14 10.94
N SER A 34 -7.78 -12.79 9.80
CA SER A 34 -7.96 -14.24 9.71
C SER A 34 -6.71 -15.02 10.12
N TYR A 35 -5.54 -14.57 9.66
CA TYR A 35 -4.27 -15.19 10.04
C TYR A 35 -3.99 -15.05 11.53
N LEU A 36 -4.11 -13.83 12.08
CA LEU A 36 -3.86 -13.55 13.49
C LEU A 36 -4.80 -14.35 14.40
N SER A 37 -6.08 -14.44 14.04
CA SER A 37 -7.05 -15.22 14.80
C SER A 37 -6.73 -16.70 14.84
N LYS A 38 -6.06 -17.23 13.81
CA LYS A 38 -5.71 -18.65 13.70
C LYS A 38 -4.35 -18.97 14.34
N HIS A 39 -3.36 -18.09 14.17
CA HIS A 39 -1.97 -18.39 14.47
C HIS A 39 -1.34 -17.52 15.55
N GLU A 40 -1.88 -16.29 15.80
CA GLU A 40 -1.25 -15.26 16.65
C GLU A 40 -2.28 -14.56 17.53
N LEU A 41 -3.05 -15.35 18.29
CA LEU A 41 -4.18 -14.84 19.08
C LEU A 41 -3.77 -13.77 20.11
N ASN A 42 -2.57 -13.85 20.68
CA ASN A 42 -2.09 -12.85 21.62
C ASN A 42 -1.91 -11.48 20.96
N ILE A 43 -1.36 -11.45 19.72
CA ILE A 43 -1.21 -10.22 18.95
C ILE A 43 -2.59 -9.71 18.55
N LYS A 44 -3.47 -10.60 18.09
CA LYS A 44 -4.86 -10.24 17.73
C LYS A 44 -5.56 -9.54 18.88
N ASN A 45 -5.51 -10.09 20.08
CA ASN A 45 -6.15 -9.50 21.27
C ASN A 45 -5.59 -8.11 21.60
N LYS A 46 -4.27 -7.91 21.48
CA LYS A 46 -3.65 -6.58 21.70
C LYS A 46 -4.17 -5.55 20.69
N ILE A 47 -4.29 -5.94 19.42
CA ILE A 47 -4.80 -5.08 18.34
C ILE A 47 -6.29 -4.76 18.56
N ASP A 48 -7.10 -5.74 18.94
CA ASP A 48 -8.52 -5.54 19.21
C ASP A 48 -8.76 -4.55 20.37
N ILE A 49 -7.93 -4.60 21.39
CA ILE A 49 -7.95 -3.62 22.49
C ILE A 49 -7.57 -2.23 21.96
N LEU A 50 -6.49 -2.11 21.17
CA LEU A 50 -6.03 -0.83 20.62
C LEU A 50 -7.06 -0.21 19.68
N PHE A 51 -7.75 -1.03 18.88
CA PHE A 51 -8.75 -0.55 17.93
C PHE A 51 -10.18 -0.45 18.51
N ASP A 52 -10.33 -0.66 19.80
CA ASP A 52 -11.63 -0.62 20.49
C ASP A 52 -12.65 -1.56 19.80
N GLY A 53 -12.23 -2.79 19.60
CA GLY A 53 -13.02 -3.85 18.97
C GLY A 53 -13.21 -3.74 17.45
N LYS A 54 -12.59 -2.75 16.80
CA LYS A 54 -12.61 -2.66 15.33
C LYS A 54 -11.62 -3.62 14.71
N THR A 55 -12.00 -4.22 13.58
CA THR A 55 -11.13 -5.12 12.81
C THR A 55 -10.06 -4.36 12.04
N ILE A 56 -8.95 -5.02 11.70
CA ILE A 56 -7.94 -4.48 10.78
C ILE A 56 -8.59 -4.14 9.43
N GLU A 57 -9.49 -5.01 8.93
CA GLU A 57 -10.30 -4.74 7.72
C GLU A 57 -10.96 -3.36 7.77
N SER A 58 -11.61 -3.03 8.87
CA SER A 58 -12.40 -1.80 9.00
C SER A 58 -11.55 -0.52 9.06
N VAL A 59 -10.30 -0.62 9.48
CA VAL A 59 -9.37 0.52 9.61
C VAL A 59 -8.39 0.65 8.44
N SER A 60 -8.27 -0.37 7.60
CA SER A 60 -7.28 -0.45 6.52
C SER A 60 -7.26 0.75 5.56
N SER A 61 -8.42 1.35 5.25
CA SER A 61 -8.49 2.52 4.37
C SER A 61 -8.53 3.86 5.13
N TRP A 62 -8.22 3.85 6.42
CA TRP A 62 -8.33 5.06 7.24
C TRP A 62 -7.31 6.13 6.82
N ALA A 63 -6.06 5.75 6.52
CA ALA A 63 -5.00 6.68 6.13
C ALA A 63 -5.36 7.46 4.85
N ASP A 64 -5.91 6.82 3.85
CA ASP A 64 -6.40 7.46 2.62
C ASP A 64 -7.50 8.50 2.85
N LYS A 65 -8.35 8.27 3.82
CA LYS A 65 -9.40 9.21 4.20
C LYS A 65 -8.83 10.40 4.95
N ILE A 66 -7.89 10.13 5.88
CA ILE A 66 -7.39 11.16 6.79
C ILE A 66 -6.39 12.10 6.11
N LYS A 67 -5.56 11.63 5.15
CA LYS A 67 -4.58 12.46 4.42
C LYS A 67 -5.20 13.64 3.65
N ARG A 68 -6.53 13.63 3.47
CA ARG A 68 -7.28 14.74 2.84
C ARG A 68 -7.56 15.87 3.81
N LYS A 69 -7.45 15.63 5.12
CA LYS A 69 -7.63 16.68 6.15
C LYS A 69 -6.33 17.47 6.30
N PRO A 70 -6.38 18.81 6.47
CA PRO A 70 -5.19 19.65 6.59
C PRO A 70 -4.18 19.12 7.62
N LYS A 71 -4.65 18.72 8.80
CA LYS A 71 -3.84 18.16 9.89
C LYS A 71 -2.96 16.98 9.47
N TYR A 72 -3.42 16.16 8.52
CA TYR A 72 -2.72 14.94 8.09
C TYR A 72 -2.19 15.03 6.64
N ALA A 73 -2.25 16.22 6.03
CA ALA A 73 -1.86 16.39 4.62
C ALA A 73 -0.38 16.05 4.36
N TRP A 74 0.47 16.18 5.36
CA TRP A 74 1.88 15.83 5.32
C TRP A 74 2.14 14.33 5.11
N THR A 75 1.16 13.46 5.43
CA THR A 75 1.29 12.00 5.25
C THR A 75 1.13 11.55 3.80
N LYS A 76 0.80 12.45 2.86
CA LYS A 76 0.53 12.08 1.46
C LYS A 76 1.71 11.39 0.79
N ASP A 77 2.91 11.88 1.04
CA ASP A 77 4.13 11.39 0.42
C ASP A 77 4.67 10.12 1.13
N LEU A 78 4.07 9.75 2.27
CA LEU A 78 4.40 8.52 3.00
C LEU A 78 3.71 7.26 2.46
N HIS A 79 2.93 7.37 1.40
CA HIS A 79 2.23 6.24 0.79
C HIS A 79 3.05 5.49 -0.26
N PHE A 80 4.21 6.02 -0.67
CA PHE A 80 5.00 5.47 -1.77
C PHE A 80 6.50 5.79 -1.63
N ILE A 81 7.31 5.20 -2.51
CA ILE A 81 8.70 5.57 -2.78
C ILE A 81 8.89 5.60 -4.29
N ASP A 82 9.54 6.66 -4.80
CA ASP A 82 9.71 6.90 -6.23
C ASP A 82 11.06 6.36 -6.75
N ILE A 83 11.23 5.02 -6.82
CA ILE A 83 12.42 4.41 -7.39
C ILE A 83 12.38 4.54 -8.92
N LEU A 84 13.42 5.14 -9.51
CA LEU A 84 13.53 5.42 -10.95
C LEU A 84 14.50 4.47 -11.67
N GLU A 85 14.91 3.39 -11.07
CA GLU A 85 15.87 2.43 -11.63
C GLU A 85 15.30 1.02 -11.57
N CYS A 86 15.29 0.30 -12.72
CA CYS A 86 14.85 -1.09 -12.81
C CYS A 86 15.98 -2.07 -13.17
N HIS A 87 17.24 -1.64 -13.09
CA HIS A 87 18.36 -2.43 -13.58
C HIS A 87 19.24 -3.02 -12.47
N ARG A 88 18.81 -2.90 -11.22
CA ARG A 88 19.56 -3.39 -10.07
C ARG A 88 19.15 -4.81 -9.71
N GLU A 89 20.14 -5.65 -9.43
CA GLU A 89 19.88 -6.97 -8.84
C GLU A 89 19.35 -6.86 -7.41
N ARG A 90 19.82 -5.85 -6.66
CA ARG A 90 19.39 -5.55 -5.29
C ARG A 90 19.42 -4.05 -5.00
N TYR A 91 18.41 -3.59 -4.29
CA TYR A 91 18.28 -2.24 -3.75
C TYR A 91 18.70 -2.28 -2.29
N THR A 92 19.93 -1.81 -2.02
CA THR A 92 20.51 -1.74 -0.68
C THR A 92 20.03 -0.50 0.06
N LYS A 93 20.30 -0.44 1.36
CA LYS A 93 19.97 0.71 2.20
C LYS A 93 20.35 2.05 1.58
N ASP A 94 21.58 2.20 1.09
CA ASP A 94 22.07 3.45 0.50
C ASP A 94 21.28 3.87 -0.73
N VAL A 95 20.79 2.92 -1.51
CA VAL A 95 19.96 3.17 -2.69
C VAL A 95 18.55 3.58 -2.25
N ILE A 96 17.98 2.89 -1.27
CA ILE A 96 16.65 3.18 -0.74
C ILE A 96 16.66 4.58 -0.10
N ASP A 97 17.63 4.89 0.75
CA ASP A 97 17.76 6.18 1.42
C ASP A 97 17.87 7.34 0.41
N LYS A 98 18.58 7.13 -0.72
CA LYS A 98 18.69 8.13 -1.80
C LYS A 98 17.31 8.51 -2.40
N TYR A 99 16.40 7.54 -2.55
CA TYR A 99 15.06 7.79 -3.10
C TYR A 99 14.05 8.21 -2.03
N CYS A 100 14.31 7.87 -0.77
CA CYS A 100 13.42 8.15 0.34
C CYS A 100 13.58 9.57 0.90
N GLU A 101 14.82 10.10 0.94
CA GLU A 101 15.14 11.42 1.53
C GLU A 101 14.51 11.61 2.94
N ASN A 102 14.38 10.52 3.71
CA ASN A 102 13.72 10.45 5.03
C ASN A 102 12.22 10.79 5.03
N HIS A 103 11.58 10.85 3.88
CA HIS A 103 10.15 11.17 3.78
C HIS A 103 9.46 10.33 2.70
N CYS A 104 9.36 9.03 2.94
CA CYS A 104 8.71 8.06 2.07
C CYS A 104 8.06 6.93 2.87
N ILE A 105 7.45 5.98 2.19
CA ILE A 105 6.81 4.83 2.82
C ILE A 105 7.78 3.99 3.67
N VAL A 106 9.05 3.86 3.29
CA VAL A 106 10.05 3.09 4.05
C VAL A 106 10.37 3.76 5.37
N SER A 107 10.65 5.09 5.35
CA SER A 107 10.89 5.86 6.58
C SER A 107 9.67 5.82 7.49
N ALA A 108 8.46 5.97 6.96
CA ALA A 108 7.24 5.89 7.74
C ALA A 108 7.06 4.51 8.41
N LEU A 109 7.31 3.41 7.69
CA LEU A 109 7.23 2.07 8.27
C LEU A 109 8.24 1.86 9.40
N LEU A 110 9.47 2.36 9.25
CA LEU A 110 10.51 2.31 10.28
C LEU A 110 10.14 3.13 11.51
N ASP A 111 9.82 4.40 11.32
CA ASP A 111 9.59 5.36 12.40
C ASP A 111 8.35 5.01 13.21
N PHE A 112 7.24 4.68 12.54
CA PHE A 112 6.00 4.34 13.21
C PHE A 112 6.11 3.00 13.97
N THR A 113 6.77 2.01 13.37
CA THR A 113 7.02 0.72 14.03
C THR A 113 7.86 0.89 15.28
N ASN A 114 8.97 1.64 15.20
CA ASN A 114 9.84 1.91 16.34
C ASN A 114 9.13 2.75 17.42
N SER A 115 8.35 3.74 17.01
CA SER A 115 7.58 4.58 17.94
C SER A 115 6.61 3.76 18.77
N ILE A 116 5.88 2.83 18.16
CA ILE A 116 4.97 1.94 18.90
C ILE A 116 5.76 0.97 19.78
N LYS A 117 6.77 0.29 19.21
CA LYS A 117 7.55 -0.74 19.92
C LYS A 117 8.22 -0.23 21.17
N TYR A 118 8.88 0.93 21.08
CA TYR A 118 9.66 1.51 22.17
C TYR A 118 8.88 2.57 22.95
N ASN A 119 7.59 2.74 22.62
CA ASN A 119 6.71 3.76 23.22
C ASN A 119 7.30 5.17 23.15
N PHE A 120 8.03 5.47 22.07
CA PHE A 120 8.48 6.82 21.78
C PHE A 120 7.31 7.66 21.29
N LYS A 121 7.31 8.95 21.66
CA LYS A 121 6.45 9.88 20.94
C LYS A 121 7.01 10.02 19.51
N TYR A 122 6.16 9.85 18.52
CA TYR A 122 6.51 10.23 17.17
C TYR A 122 6.75 11.76 17.15
N ASP A 123 7.90 12.19 16.63
CA ASP A 123 8.37 13.58 16.77
C ASP A 123 7.54 14.63 16.02
N TYR A 124 6.58 14.20 15.21
CA TYR A 124 5.69 15.13 14.53
C TYR A 124 4.68 15.72 15.53
N ILE A 125 4.83 17.01 15.75
CA ILE A 125 3.91 17.80 16.59
C ILE A 125 3.04 18.62 15.64
N PHE A 126 1.72 18.45 15.76
CA PHE A 126 0.76 19.25 15.01
C PHE A 126 0.73 20.70 15.50
N ASP A 127 0.17 21.63 14.71
CA ASP A 127 0.03 23.05 15.04
C ASP A 127 -0.74 23.27 16.36
N ASP A 128 -1.62 22.34 16.72
CA ASP A 128 -2.37 22.35 17.98
C ASP A 128 -1.58 21.76 19.17
N GLY A 129 -0.31 21.43 19.00
CA GLY A 129 0.55 20.81 20.00
C GLY A 129 0.29 19.33 20.27
N SER A 130 -0.67 18.70 19.55
CA SER A 130 -0.94 17.26 19.67
C SER A 130 0.08 16.44 18.87
N THR A 131 0.19 15.14 19.19
CA THR A 131 1.02 14.16 18.48
C THR A 131 0.15 13.02 17.98
N LEU A 132 0.70 12.16 17.09
CA LEU A 132 0.04 10.92 16.72
C LEU A 132 -0.04 9.97 17.91
N SER A 133 -1.21 9.38 18.12
CA SER A 133 -1.38 8.30 19.09
C SER A 133 -0.87 6.97 18.52
N ASN A 134 -0.53 6.00 19.40
CA ASN A 134 -0.16 4.64 18.96
C ASN A 134 -1.26 3.97 18.12
N VAL A 135 -2.53 4.31 18.35
CA VAL A 135 -3.67 3.84 17.58
C VAL A 135 -3.64 4.39 16.13
N GLU A 136 -3.33 5.69 15.99
CA GLU A 136 -3.19 6.32 14.67
C GLU A 136 -1.96 5.79 13.95
N LEU A 137 -0.82 5.66 14.64
CA LEU A 137 0.40 5.06 14.09
C LEU A 137 0.14 3.64 13.59
N LEU A 138 -0.56 2.81 14.36
CA LEU A 138 -0.89 1.45 13.95
C LEU A 138 -1.86 1.41 12.76
N LYS A 139 -2.82 2.34 12.66
CA LYS A 139 -3.69 2.46 11.48
C LYS A 139 -2.90 2.88 10.23
N PHE A 140 -1.96 3.79 10.37
CA PHE A 140 -1.05 4.14 9.28
C PHE A 140 -0.19 2.94 8.87
N LEU A 141 0.41 2.22 9.82
CA LEU A 141 1.21 1.03 9.54
C LEU A 141 0.43 -0.03 8.77
N VAL A 142 -0.78 -0.36 9.20
CA VAL A 142 -1.65 -1.31 8.50
C VAL A 142 -1.83 -0.89 7.03
N HIS A 143 -2.11 0.39 6.80
CA HIS A 143 -2.34 0.92 5.46
C HIS A 143 -1.04 0.95 4.62
N PHE A 144 0.04 1.50 5.18
CA PHE A 144 1.31 1.64 4.46
C PHE A 144 1.96 0.29 4.11
N ILE A 145 1.79 -0.75 4.94
CA ILE A 145 2.23 -2.10 4.59
C ILE A 145 1.46 -2.62 3.36
N GLN A 146 0.18 -2.29 3.25
CA GLN A 146 -0.63 -2.64 2.08
C GLN A 146 -0.18 -1.87 0.84
N ASP A 147 0.04 -0.55 0.96
CA ASP A 147 0.58 0.27 -0.12
C ASP A 147 1.98 -0.21 -0.56
N PHE A 148 2.83 -0.59 0.38
CA PHE A 148 4.17 -1.14 0.11
C PHE A 148 4.13 -2.45 -0.69
N SER A 149 3.01 -3.15 -0.64
CA SER A 149 2.79 -4.37 -1.42
C SER A 149 2.17 -4.11 -2.79
N GLN A 150 1.83 -2.86 -3.12
CA GLN A 150 1.30 -2.46 -4.41
C GLN A 150 2.46 -2.01 -5.34
N PRO A 151 2.67 -2.68 -6.48
CA PRO A 151 3.84 -2.45 -7.33
C PRO A 151 4.05 -1.00 -7.79
N MET A 152 2.98 -0.28 -8.11
CA MET A 152 3.09 1.11 -8.60
C MET A 152 3.43 2.12 -7.49
N HIS A 153 3.35 1.72 -6.21
CA HIS A 153 3.81 2.54 -5.08
C HIS A 153 5.32 2.49 -4.86
N LEU A 154 6.03 1.63 -5.60
CA LEU A 154 7.48 1.50 -5.50
C LEU A 154 8.25 2.11 -6.67
N LEU A 155 7.54 2.51 -7.74
CA LEU A 155 8.13 3.08 -8.96
C LEU A 155 7.72 4.53 -9.15
N GLY A 156 8.70 5.41 -9.36
CA GLY A 156 8.49 6.83 -9.68
C GLY A 156 8.14 7.10 -11.16
N TYR A 157 8.26 6.10 -12.05
CA TYR A 157 7.94 6.29 -13.48
C TYR A 157 6.51 6.75 -13.66
N ASP A 158 6.34 7.83 -14.46
CA ASP A 158 5.03 8.41 -14.73
C ASP A 158 4.19 8.67 -13.46
N ARG A 159 4.84 9.09 -12.37
CA ARG A 159 4.21 9.31 -11.06
C ARG A 159 3.55 8.03 -10.54
N GLY A 160 4.30 6.94 -10.47
CA GLY A 160 3.76 5.64 -10.11
C GLY A 160 2.69 5.13 -11.09
N GLY A 161 2.84 5.40 -12.40
CA GLY A 161 1.88 5.01 -13.43
C GLY A 161 0.60 5.86 -13.52
N ASN A 162 0.45 6.91 -12.67
CA ASN A 162 -0.74 7.78 -12.68
C ASN A 162 -0.85 8.61 -13.96
N SER A 163 0.28 9.01 -14.53
CA SER A 163 0.35 9.74 -15.81
C SER A 163 0.40 8.83 -17.03
N TYR A 164 0.64 7.52 -16.85
CA TYR A 164 0.70 6.54 -17.93
C TYR A 164 -0.69 6.08 -18.33
N LYS A 165 -1.22 6.64 -19.42
CA LYS A 165 -2.53 6.29 -19.95
C LYS A 165 -2.44 5.00 -20.78
N VAL A 166 -3.36 4.07 -20.54
CA VAL A 166 -3.46 2.81 -21.24
C VAL A 166 -4.87 2.57 -21.75
N ASN A 167 -4.96 1.91 -22.91
CA ASN A 167 -6.20 1.33 -23.41
C ASN A 167 -6.16 -0.17 -23.10
N ILE A 168 -7.07 -0.63 -22.29
CA ILE A 168 -7.14 -2.02 -21.86
C ILE A 168 -8.37 -2.72 -22.45
N LEU A 169 -8.14 -3.83 -23.12
CA LEU A 169 -9.22 -4.73 -23.56
C LEU A 169 -9.55 -5.69 -22.42
N PHE A 170 -10.70 -5.48 -21.77
CA PHE A 170 -11.18 -6.30 -20.66
C PHE A 170 -12.65 -6.70 -20.89
N ASP A 171 -12.97 -7.99 -20.78
CA ASP A 171 -14.29 -8.56 -21.07
C ASP A 171 -14.84 -8.14 -22.45
N GLY A 172 -14.00 -8.17 -23.48
CA GLY A 172 -14.37 -7.78 -24.85
C GLY A 172 -14.65 -6.29 -25.04
N LYS A 173 -14.37 -5.45 -24.03
CA LYS A 173 -14.59 -4.00 -24.07
C LYS A 173 -13.27 -3.24 -23.92
N ASN A 174 -13.05 -2.28 -24.81
CA ASN A 174 -11.96 -1.33 -24.67
C ASN A 174 -12.31 -0.30 -23.60
N ARG A 175 -11.37 -0.09 -22.66
CA ARG A 175 -11.46 0.93 -21.60
C ARG A 175 -10.18 1.73 -21.58
N THR A 176 -10.28 3.03 -21.36
CA THR A 176 -9.13 3.89 -21.12
C THR A 176 -8.98 4.11 -19.63
N SER A 177 -7.76 3.92 -19.11
CA SER A 177 -7.45 4.11 -17.69
C SER A 177 -6.00 4.64 -17.54
N ASN A 178 -5.49 4.69 -16.32
CA ASN A 178 -4.07 4.82 -16.06
C ASN A 178 -3.54 3.52 -15.43
N LEU A 179 -2.23 3.31 -15.57
CA LEU A 179 -1.58 2.08 -15.11
C LEU A 179 -1.72 1.91 -13.60
N HIS A 180 -1.61 2.99 -12.84
CA HIS A 180 -1.77 2.98 -11.39
C HIS A 180 -3.13 2.40 -10.96
N TYR A 181 -4.24 2.94 -11.51
CA TYR A 181 -5.59 2.44 -11.20
C TYR A 181 -5.80 0.97 -11.59
N ILE A 182 -5.16 0.52 -12.68
CA ILE A 182 -5.23 -0.89 -13.07
C ILE A 182 -4.65 -1.78 -11.96
N TRP A 183 -3.53 -1.39 -11.36
CA TRP A 183 -2.87 -2.12 -10.27
C TRP A 183 -3.48 -1.85 -8.89
N ASP A 184 -4.16 -0.72 -8.69
CA ASP A 184 -4.86 -0.45 -7.44
C ASP A 184 -6.18 -1.21 -7.31
N SER A 185 -6.88 -1.39 -8.42
CA SER A 185 -8.27 -1.84 -8.39
C SER A 185 -8.58 -2.95 -9.39
N MET A 186 -8.34 -2.75 -10.68
CA MET A 186 -8.86 -3.70 -11.70
C MET A 186 -8.28 -5.09 -11.56
N LEU A 187 -6.96 -5.20 -11.55
CA LEU A 187 -6.28 -6.49 -11.47
C LEU A 187 -6.45 -7.16 -10.10
N PRO A 188 -6.24 -6.47 -8.95
CA PRO A 188 -6.43 -7.07 -7.65
C PRO A 188 -7.88 -7.50 -7.40
N GLU A 189 -8.87 -6.67 -7.76
CA GLU A 189 -10.28 -7.05 -7.64
C GLU A 189 -10.63 -8.26 -8.52
N TYR A 190 -10.07 -8.33 -9.74
CA TYR A 190 -10.24 -9.50 -10.59
C TYR A 190 -9.62 -10.75 -9.96
N PHE A 191 -8.40 -10.63 -9.40
CA PHE A 191 -7.74 -11.75 -8.71
C PHE A 191 -8.60 -12.28 -7.58
N VAL A 192 -9.02 -11.44 -6.63
CA VAL A 192 -9.78 -11.89 -5.45
C VAL A 192 -11.18 -12.41 -5.78
N ASN A 193 -11.73 -12.03 -6.92
CA ASN A 193 -13.04 -12.52 -7.36
C ASN A 193 -12.99 -13.85 -8.14
N ASN A 194 -11.86 -14.19 -8.76
CA ASN A 194 -11.75 -15.34 -9.66
C ASN A 194 -10.76 -16.40 -9.15
N TYR A 195 -9.90 -16.06 -8.20
CA TYR A 195 -8.88 -16.95 -7.65
C TYR A 195 -8.98 -17.01 -6.13
N THR A 196 -8.54 -18.12 -5.57
CA THR A 196 -8.50 -18.31 -4.13
C THR A 196 -7.07 -18.19 -3.63
N TYR A 197 -6.77 -17.11 -2.90
CA TYR A 197 -5.53 -17.04 -2.14
C TYR A 197 -5.67 -17.85 -0.85
N THR A 198 -4.87 -18.89 -0.73
CA THR A 198 -4.83 -19.71 0.48
C THR A 198 -3.86 -19.11 1.49
N LEU A 199 -4.38 -18.72 2.64
CA LEU A 199 -3.53 -18.21 3.72
C LEU A 199 -2.42 -19.21 4.05
N PRO A 200 -1.15 -18.77 4.14
CA PRO A 200 -0.05 -19.64 4.48
C PRO A 200 -0.29 -20.35 5.81
N ASN A 201 -0.14 -21.70 5.82
CA ASN A 201 -0.19 -22.48 7.05
C ASN A 201 1.21 -22.60 7.69
N LYS A 202 1.96 -21.50 7.66
CA LYS A 202 3.28 -21.39 8.29
C LYS A 202 3.24 -20.28 9.33
N ILE A 203 4.04 -20.44 10.37
CA ILE A 203 4.31 -19.40 11.36
C ILE A 203 5.42 -18.52 10.79
N TYR A 204 5.20 -17.22 10.77
CA TYR A 204 6.25 -16.27 10.44
C TYR A 204 7.07 -15.98 11.69
N ASP A 205 8.39 -15.94 11.53
CA ASP A 205 9.28 -15.60 12.63
C ASP A 205 9.25 -14.09 12.92
N LYS A 206 9.53 -13.74 14.16
CA LYS A 206 9.81 -12.37 14.54
C LYS A 206 11.14 -11.94 13.89
N PRO A 207 11.19 -10.83 13.14
CA PRO A 207 12.44 -10.37 12.57
C PRO A 207 13.41 -9.90 13.68
N THR A 208 14.68 -10.23 13.53
CA THR A 208 15.77 -9.73 14.38
C THR A 208 16.11 -8.29 14.01
N ASP A 209 16.09 -7.98 12.72
CA ASP A 209 16.24 -6.63 12.16
C ASP A 209 15.01 -6.30 11.30
N TYR A 210 14.33 -5.22 11.67
CA TYR A 210 13.12 -4.80 10.95
C TYR A 210 13.47 -4.13 9.61
N TYR A 211 14.61 -3.45 9.53
CA TYR A 211 15.05 -2.87 8.27
C TYR A 211 15.37 -3.96 7.23
N GLU A 212 16.03 -5.03 7.63
CA GLU A 212 16.33 -6.17 6.76
C GLU A 212 15.05 -6.79 6.21
N LEU A 213 14.01 -6.95 7.05
CA LEU A 213 12.70 -7.42 6.58
C LEU A 213 12.10 -6.49 5.51
N LEU A 214 12.15 -5.17 5.72
CA LEU A 214 11.67 -4.18 4.74
C LEU A 214 12.45 -4.23 3.44
N GLU A 215 13.79 -4.27 3.53
CA GLU A 215 14.67 -4.36 2.37
C GLU A 215 14.39 -5.60 1.54
N ASP A 216 14.23 -6.76 2.16
CA ASP A 216 13.93 -8.02 1.47
C ASP A 216 12.58 -7.96 0.74
N VAL A 217 11.52 -7.50 1.42
CA VAL A 217 10.19 -7.40 0.81
C VAL A 217 10.18 -6.33 -0.29
N LEU A 218 10.88 -5.20 -0.10
CA LEU A 218 11.01 -4.19 -1.15
C LEU A 218 11.67 -4.76 -2.40
N ASN A 219 12.79 -5.47 -2.24
CA ASN A 219 13.52 -6.07 -3.36
C ASN A 219 12.66 -7.06 -4.13
N ASP A 220 11.91 -7.91 -3.43
CA ASP A 220 10.96 -8.84 -4.05
C ASP A 220 9.86 -8.11 -4.84
N ASN A 221 9.27 -7.08 -4.25
CA ASN A 221 8.14 -6.36 -4.85
C ASN A 221 8.59 -5.49 -6.04
N ILE A 222 9.75 -4.80 -5.93
CA ILE A 222 10.23 -3.95 -7.03
C ILE A 222 10.65 -4.76 -8.26
N GLN A 223 11.12 -5.99 -8.09
CA GLN A 223 11.36 -6.89 -9.22
C GLN A 223 10.06 -7.18 -9.99
N ILE A 224 8.94 -7.33 -9.29
CA ILE A 224 7.63 -7.45 -9.93
C ILE A 224 7.26 -6.13 -10.59
N SER A 225 7.38 -5.01 -9.88
CA SER A 225 7.05 -3.67 -10.38
C SER A 225 7.76 -3.35 -11.70
N CYS A 226 9.04 -3.66 -11.79
CA CYS A 226 9.84 -3.44 -13.00
C CYS A 226 9.41 -4.33 -14.19
N ARG A 227 8.94 -5.55 -13.93
CA ARG A 227 8.49 -6.49 -14.99
C ARG A 227 7.12 -6.16 -15.54
N ILE A 228 6.26 -5.59 -14.70
CA ILE A 228 4.87 -5.31 -15.08
C ILE A 228 4.68 -3.95 -15.75
N TYR A 229 5.73 -3.11 -15.81
CA TYR A 229 5.63 -1.83 -16.50
C TYR A 229 5.54 -2.09 -18.00
N PRO A 230 4.43 -1.73 -18.69
CA PRO A 230 4.20 -2.16 -20.07
C PRO A 230 5.00 -1.31 -21.08
N ASP A 231 5.47 -1.98 -22.14
CA ASP A 231 6.12 -1.31 -23.28
C ASP A 231 5.12 -0.60 -24.20
N SER A 232 3.82 -0.81 -24.01
CA SER A 232 2.75 -0.32 -24.88
C SER A 232 1.62 0.30 -24.12
N HIS A 233 1.08 1.38 -24.68
CA HIS A 233 -0.17 2.00 -24.19
C HIS A 233 -1.44 1.19 -24.50
N TYR A 234 -1.32 0.03 -25.14
CA TYR A 234 -2.42 -0.89 -25.38
C TYR A 234 -2.16 -2.22 -24.66
N ILE A 235 -3.07 -2.63 -23.80
CA ILE A 235 -2.96 -3.82 -22.96
C ILE A 235 -4.13 -4.75 -23.26
N ILE A 236 -3.83 -6.03 -23.56
CA ILE A 236 -4.82 -7.11 -23.54
C ILE A 236 -4.80 -7.68 -22.11
N PHE A 237 -5.93 -7.62 -21.40
CA PHE A 237 -5.99 -7.97 -19.98
C PHE A 237 -5.48 -9.39 -19.71
N ASN A 238 -5.93 -10.38 -20.48
CA ASN A 238 -5.55 -11.79 -20.25
C ASN A 238 -4.06 -12.06 -20.48
N ASP A 239 -3.42 -11.29 -21.35
CA ASP A 239 -1.98 -11.42 -21.62
C ASP A 239 -1.14 -10.69 -20.58
N TYR A 240 -1.72 -9.67 -19.95
CA TYR A 240 -1.06 -8.82 -18.95
C TYR A 240 -1.27 -9.31 -17.51
N PHE A 241 -2.41 -9.96 -17.25
CA PHE A 241 -2.70 -10.53 -15.94
C PHE A 241 -1.83 -11.76 -15.67
N ASN A 242 -1.16 -11.80 -14.52
CA ASN A 242 -0.38 -12.96 -14.09
C ASN A 242 -0.72 -13.29 -12.64
N GLU A 243 -1.35 -14.45 -12.43
CA GLU A 243 -1.76 -14.94 -11.11
C GLU A 243 -0.58 -15.09 -10.14
N GLU A 244 0.58 -15.58 -10.62
CA GLU A 244 1.76 -15.81 -9.78
C GLU A 244 2.30 -14.49 -9.19
N HIS A 245 2.18 -13.38 -9.91
CA HIS A 245 2.55 -12.06 -9.38
C HIS A 245 1.68 -11.71 -8.17
N PHE A 246 0.38 -11.96 -8.21
CA PHE A 246 -0.53 -11.67 -7.10
C PHE A 246 -0.29 -12.58 -5.91
N ILE A 247 -0.07 -13.87 -6.13
CA ILE A 247 0.29 -14.82 -5.07
C ILE A 247 1.57 -14.33 -4.37
N LYS A 248 2.62 -13.99 -5.13
CA LYS A 248 3.87 -13.49 -4.56
C LYS A 248 3.70 -12.16 -3.80
N LEU A 249 2.93 -11.21 -4.33
CA LEU A 249 2.64 -9.95 -3.66
C LEU A 249 1.87 -10.15 -2.36
N PHE A 250 0.92 -11.07 -2.33
CA PHE A 250 0.15 -11.39 -1.12
C PHE A 250 1.01 -12.13 -0.09
N ASP A 251 1.90 -13.03 -0.52
CA ASP A 251 2.86 -13.69 0.37
C ASP A 251 3.83 -12.68 0.99
N ASN A 252 4.33 -11.73 0.20
CA ASN A 252 5.19 -10.66 0.66
C ASN A 252 4.45 -9.71 1.63
N TYR A 253 3.19 -9.38 1.31
CA TYR A 253 2.33 -8.65 2.23
C TYR A 253 2.18 -9.38 3.57
N MET A 254 1.84 -10.66 3.55
CA MET A 254 1.67 -11.46 4.77
C MET A 254 2.98 -11.57 5.57
N LYS A 255 4.12 -11.78 4.89
CA LYS A 255 5.45 -11.78 5.52
C LYS A 255 5.71 -10.46 6.25
N LEU A 256 5.45 -9.34 5.58
CA LEU A 256 5.72 -8.00 6.12
C LEU A 256 4.77 -7.66 7.27
N VAL A 257 3.45 -7.82 7.09
CA VAL A 257 2.48 -7.42 8.12
C VAL A 257 2.63 -8.24 9.39
N ILE A 258 2.80 -9.56 9.28
CA ILE A 258 2.97 -10.42 10.46
C ILE A 258 4.33 -10.18 11.12
N GLY A 259 5.41 -10.05 10.33
CA GLY A 259 6.73 -9.69 10.84
C GLY A 259 6.72 -8.36 11.61
N THR A 260 6.07 -7.33 11.07
CA THR A 260 5.89 -6.02 11.73
C THR A 260 5.14 -6.15 13.06
N LEU A 261 4.01 -6.85 13.05
CA LEU A 261 3.20 -7.00 14.26
C LEU A 261 3.93 -7.82 15.34
N LYS A 262 4.68 -8.86 14.97
CA LYS A 262 5.54 -9.59 15.89
C LYS A 262 6.67 -8.72 16.43
N TYR A 263 7.32 -7.95 15.57
CA TYR A 263 8.38 -7.04 16.00
C TYR A 263 7.90 -6.00 17.03
N ILE A 264 6.66 -5.52 16.88
CA ILE A 264 6.06 -4.55 17.81
C ILE A 264 5.62 -5.21 19.13
N PHE A 265 4.94 -6.35 19.05
CA PHE A 265 4.16 -6.88 20.19
C PHE A 265 4.81 -8.05 20.94
N GLU A 266 5.89 -8.60 20.42
CA GLU A 266 6.72 -9.63 21.06
C GLU A 266 8.12 -9.11 21.42
#